data_827af5c65f78a5d34c8b1dec24a5a498
#
_entry.id   827af5c65f78a5d34c8b1dec24a5a498
#
_cell.length_a   1.000
_cell.length_b   1.000
_cell.length_c   1.000
_cell.angle_alpha   90.00
_cell.angle_beta   90.00
_cell.angle_gamma   90.00
#
_symmetry.space_group_name_H-M   'P 1'
#
loop_
_entity.id
_entity.type
_entity.pdbx_description
1 polymer ?
#
loop_
_entity_poly.entity_id
_entity_poly.type
_entity_poly.pdbx_seq_one_letter_code
_entity_poly.pdbx_strand_id
1 'polypeptide(L)'
;SSVMIDGSHLSLDENIVLTQKVVEAAHDVGVSVEAELGRLGGIEDNISVDEKDAMYTDPTEARKFVDETNVDYLAIAIGTAHGKYKGIPKLDFDRLDTIKKDLNMPIVLHGASGVDNDSIKKAISLGVNKINIDTELRCAYTDKIREIFAEKPDLFDLRKYIGPARENVKAKVIEKIRLFGSNGKA
;
A
#
# COMPACT_ATOMS: atom_id res chain seq x y z
N SER A 1 -16.06 -6.99 -6.41
CA SER A 1 -14.64 -7.05 -6.07
C SER A 1 -13.85 -6.17 -7.01
N SER A 2 -12.59 -5.97 -6.74
CA SER A 2 -11.68 -5.14 -7.53
C SER A 2 -10.43 -5.92 -7.92
N VAL A 3 -9.75 -5.45 -8.95
CA VAL A 3 -8.43 -5.92 -9.37
C VAL A 3 -7.42 -4.77 -9.31
N MET A 4 -6.13 -5.08 -9.30
CA MET A 4 -5.06 -4.10 -9.36
C MET A 4 -4.06 -4.48 -10.45
N ILE A 5 -3.52 -3.46 -11.12
CA ILE A 5 -2.39 -3.58 -12.04
C ILE A 5 -1.31 -2.59 -11.63
N ASP A 6 -0.08 -3.06 -11.47
CA ASP A 6 1.09 -2.23 -11.24
C ASP A 6 1.95 -2.15 -12.51
N GLY A 7 1.83 -1.02 -13.20
CA GLY A 7 2.68 -0.66 -14.33
C GLY A 7 3.70 0.44 -13.97
N SER A 8 3.91 0.75 -12.70
CA SER A 8 4.75 1.87 -12.25
C SER A 8 6.23 1.77 -12.64
N HIS A 9 6.68 0.56 -12.99
CA HIS A 9 8.03 0.29 -13.49
C HIS A 9 8.22 0.59 -14.98
N LEU A 10 7.12 0.80 -15.72
CA LEU A 10 7.11 1.16 -17.14
C LEU A 10 7.19 2.68 -17.34
N SER A 11 7.35 3.13 -18.59
CA SER A 11 7.10 4.53 -18.94
C SER A 11 5.62 4.89 -18.76
N LEU A 12 5.30 6.18 -18.61
CA LEU A 12 3.92 6.64 -18.47
C LEU A 12 3.01 6.11 -19.57
N ASP A 13 3.43 6.22 -20.83
CA ASP A 13 2.62 5.81 -21.98
C ASP A 13 2.43 4.28 -22.03
N GLU A 14 3.45 3.50 -21.68
CA GLU A 14 3.34 2.03 -21.57
C GLU A 14 2.43 1.61 -20.42
N ASN A 15 2.52 2.29 -19.26
CA ASN A 15 1.64 2.06 -18.11
C ASN A 15 0.18 2.38 -18.47
N ILE A 16 -0.07 3.49 -19.19
CA ILE A 16 -1.40 3.84 -19.71
C ILE A 16 -1.95 2.70 -20.58
N VAL A 17 -1.19 2.25 -21.57
CA VAL A 17 -1.62 1.18 -22.50
C VAL A 17 -1.90 -0.13 -21.75
N LEU A 18 -1.07 -0.47 -20.77
CA LEU A 18 -1.27 -1.67 -19.95
C LEU A 18 -2.53 -1.55 -19.10
N THR A 19 -2.71 -0.42 -18.42
CA THR A 19 -3.84 -0.16 -17.54
C THR A 19 -5.16 -0.14 -18.31
N GLN A 20 -5.20 0.49 -19.49
CA GLN A 20 -6.39 0.50 -20.37
C GLN A 20 -6.90 -0.91 -20.68
N LYS A 21 -6.01 -1.87 -20.98
CA LYS A 21 -6.38 -3.26 -21.26
C LYS A 21 -7.03 -3.94 -20.05
N VAL A 22 -6.53 -3.64 -18.85
CA VAL A 22 -7.08 -4.21 -17.61
C VAL A 22 -8.42 -3.56 -17.29
N VAL A 23 -8.53 -2.23 -17.45
CA VAL A 23 -9.77 -1.49 -17.23
C VAL A 23 -10.87 -1.96 -18.19
N GLU A 24 -10.58 -2.10 -19.48
CA GLU A 24 -11.54 -2.62 -20.47
C GLU A 24 -12.08 -3.98 -20.04
N ALA A 25 -11.20 -4.94 -19.77
CA ALA A 25 -11.61 -6.29 -19.39
C ALA A 25 -12.36 -6.36 -18.04
N ALA A 26 -11.97 -5.53 -17.06
CA ALA A 26 -12.58 -5.51 -15.74
C ALA A 26 -13.95 -4.81 -15.75
N HIS A 27 -14.06 -3.67 -16.43
CA HIS A 27 -15.30 -2.89 -16.50
C HIS A 27 -16.40 -3.64 -17.27
N ASP A 28 -16.05 -4.45 -18.28
CA ASP A 28 -16.99 -5.30 -19.01
C ASP A 28 -17.76 -6.26 -18.10
N VAL A 29 -17.19 -6.63 -16.95
CA VAL A 29 -17.81 -7.50 -15.95
C VAL A 29 -18.13 -6.78 -14.63
N GLY A 30 -18.12 -5.46 -14.63
CA GLY A 30 -18.47 -4.62 -13.47
C GLY A 30 -17.47 -4.70 -12.31
N VAL A 31 -16.18 -4.90 -12.61
CA VAL A 31 -15.09 -4.98 -11.61
C VAL A 31 -14.26 -3.70 -11.67
N SER A 32 -14.05 -3.06 -10.51
CA SER A 32 -13.25 -1.85 -10.39
C SER A 32 -11.75 -2.14 -10.50
N VAL A 33 -10.98 -1.17 -11.01
CA VAL A 33 -9.53 -1.29 -11.22
C VAL A 33 -8.77 -0.26 -10.39
N GLU A 34 -7.73 -0.74 -9.70
CA GLU A 34 -6.67 0.06 -9.09
C GLU A 34 -5.44 0.04 -9.98
N ALA A 35 -4.80 1.18 -10.17
CA ALA A 35 -3.49 1.25 -10.82
C ALA A 35 -2.50 2.06 -9.99
N GLU A 36 -1.21 1.96 -10.32
CA GLU A 36 -0.13 2.66 -9.63
C GLU A 36 0.63 3.58 -10.58
N LEU A 37 0.93 4.80 -10.11
CA LEU A 37 1.73 5.79 -10.80
C LEU A 37 2.77 6.41 -9.86
N GLY A 38 3.99 6.57 -10.37
CA GLY A 38 5.18 6.84 -9.58
C GLY A 38 5.82 5.52 -9.14
N ARG A 39 7.08 5.56 -8.77
CA ARG A 39 7.84 4.35 -8.41
C ARG A 39 8.19 4.38 -6.94
N LEU A 40 7.63 3.44 -6.17
CA LEU A 40 8.00 3.25 -4.77
C LEU A 40 9.36 2.56 -4.67
N GLY A 41 10.20 3.03 -3.74
CA GLY A 41 11.43 2.33 -3.36
C GLY A 41 11.13 1.12 -2.48
N GLY A 42 12.14 0.25 -2.28
CA GLY A 42 12.05 -0.90 -1.39
C GLY A 42 11.88 -2.24 -2.11
N ILE A 43 11.40 -3.24 -1.37
CA ILE A 43 11.25 -4.61 -1.87
C ILE A 43 9.80 -5.05 -1.68
N GLU A 44 9.16 -5.43 -2.78
CA GLU A 44 7.86 -6.08 -2.80
C GLU A 44 7.95 -7.34 -3.66
N ASP A 45 7.61 -8.49 -3.07
CA ASP A 45 7.73 -9.82 -3.66
C ASP A 45 9.10 -10.06 -4.33
N ASN A 46 9.16 -10.07 -5.66
CA ASN A 46 10.39 -10.28 -6.44
C ASN A 46 10.95 -8.99 -7.05
N ILE A 47 10.33 -7.83 -6.77
CA ILE A 47 10.74 -6.51 -7.29
C ILE A 47 11.51 -5.78 -6.20
N SER A 48 12.71 -5.30 -6.54
CA SER A 48 13.54 -4.46 -5.65
C SER A 48 13.86 -3.15 -6.37
N VAL A 49 13.48 -2.03 -5.77
CA VAL A 49 13.75 -0.68 -6.27
C VAL A 49 14.65 0.05 -5.26
N ASP A 50 15.82 0.49 -5.69
CA ASP A 50 16.68 1.31 -4.85
C ASP A 50 15.99 2.64 -4.51
N GLU A 51 16.21 3.16 -3.29
CA GLU A 51 15.63 4.45 -2.85
C GLU A 51 15.97 5.61 -3.80
N LYS A 52 17.13 5.56 -4.46
CA LYS A 52 17.55 6.55 -5.48
C LYS A 52 16.75 6.49 -6.78
N ASP A 53 16.11 5.34 -7.06
CA ASP A 53 15.33 5.09 -8.26
C ASP A 53 13.82 5.26 -7.99
N ALA A 54 13.44 5.60 -6.75
CA ALA A 54 12.08 5.97 -6.39
C ALA A 54 11.70 7.31 -7.05
N MET A 55 10.50 7.35 -7.63
CA MET A 55 9.99 8.52 -8.35
C MET A 55 8.64 8.92 -7.76
N TYR A 56 8.56 10.15 -7.25
CA TYR A 56 7.29 10.70 -6.79
C TYR A 56 6.34 10.92 -7.94
N THR A 57 5.05 10.66 -7.70
CA THR A 57 4.00 10.89 -8.71
C THR A 57 3.92 12.38 -9.07
N ASP A 58 4.07 12.72 -10.36
CA ASP A 58 3.83 14.06 -10.86
C ASP A 58 2.31 14.31 -10.98
N PRO A 59 1.77 15.41 -10.41
CA PRO A 59 0.34 15.70 -10.49
C PRO A 59 -0.21 15.83 -11.91
N THR A 60 0.57 16.37 -12.86
CA THR A 60 0.13 16.52 -14.26
C THR A 60 0.07 15.16 -14.96
N GLU A 61 1.06 14.29 -14.70
CA GLU A 61 1.05 12.92 -15.19
C GLU A 61 -0.10 12.11 -14.60
N ALA A 62 -0.41 12.32 -13.30
CA ALA A 62 -1.53 11.66 -12.64
C ALA A 62 -2.87 12.02 -13.30
N ARG A 63 -3.07 13.30 -13.66
CA ARG A 63 -4.27 13.75 -14.39
C ARG A 63 -4.33 13.07 -15.76
N LYS A 64 -3.26 13.15 -16.57
CA LYS A 64 -3.18 12.49 -17.88
C LYS A 64 -3.48 10.99 -17.77
N PHE A 65 -2.87 10.31 -16.80
CA PHE A 65 -3.03 8.88 -16.59
C PHE A 65 -4.51 8.50 -16.31
N VAL A 66 -5.17 9.22 -15.41
CA VAL A 66 -6.57 8.95 -15.05
C VAL A 66 -7.50 9.24 -16.22
N ASP A 67 -7.31 10.38 -16.91
CA ASP A 67 -8.16 10.78 -18.04
C ASP A 67 -8.06 9.79 -19.21
N GLU A 68 -6.87 9.19 -19.45
CA GLU A 68 -6.65 8.24 -20.52
C GLU A 68 -7.00 6.79 -20.16
N THR A 69 -6.92 6.41 -18.88
CA THR A 69 -7.17 5.02 -18.46
C THR A 69 -8.57 4.77 -17.94
N ASN A 70 -9.24 5.79 -17.41
CA ASN A 70 -10.52 5.67 -16.71
C ASN A 70 -10.46 4.67 -15.52
N VAL A 71 -9.32 4.62 -14.81
CA VAL A 71 -9.12 3.79 -13.62
C VAL A 71 -9.95 4.29 -12.45
N ASP A 72 -10.38 3.38 -11.56
CA ASP A 72 -11.28 3.74 -10.43
C ASP A 72 -10.53 4.19 -9.17
N TYR A 73 -9.30 3.71 -8.96
CA TYR A 73 -8.44 4.03 -7.81
C TYR A 73 -7.02 4.27 -8.29
N LEU A 74 -6.34 5.25 -7.72
CA LEU A 74 -4.95 5.52 -8.05
C LEU A 74 -4.05 5.42 -6.82
N ALA A 75 -3.08 4.51 -6.86
CA ALA A 75 -1.98 4.46 -5.92
C ALA A 75 -0.89 5.46 -6.38
N ILE A 76 -0.45 6.32 -5.46
CA ILE A 76 0.52 7.37 -5.72
C ILE A 76 1.75 7.27 -4.84
N ALA A 77 2.91 7.60 -5.40
CA ALA A 77 4.17 7.67 -4.69
C ALA A 77 4.36 9.07 -4.08
N ILE A 78 4.31 9.15 -2.75
CA ILE A 78 4.48 10.39 -1.98
C ILE A 78 5.57 10.28 -0.92
N GLY A 79 6.53 9.34 -1.06
CA GLY A 79 7.64 9.15 -0.13
C GLY A 79 7.51 7.93 0.77
N THR A 80 6.56 7.06 0.53
CA THR A 80 6.51 5.72 1.12
C THR A 80 7.38 4.74 0.32
N ALA A 81 7.71 3.58 0.93
CA ALA A 81 8.47 2.51 0.32
C ALA A 81 7.98 1.15 0.80
N HIS A 82 8.18 0.11 0.00
CA HIS A 82 7.85 -1.25 0.38
C HIS A 82 8.90 -1.87 1.31
N GLY A 83 8.48 -2.75 2.23
CA GLY A 83 9.37 -3.44 3.15
C GLY A 83 9.65 -2.67 4.44
N LYS A 84 10.82 -2.94 5.03
CA LYS A 84 11.26 -2.29 6.29
C LYS A 84 12.02 -1.01 6.00
N TYR A 85 11.60 0.08 6.58
CA TYR A 85 12.33 1.35 6.51
C TYR A 85 13.66 1.29 7.26
N LYS A 86 14.69 1.92 6.69
CA LYS A 86 15.98 2.17 7.37
C LYS A 86 15.97 3.46 8.18
N GLY A 87 14.97 4.31 8.00
CA GLY A 87 14.80 5.59 8.67
C GLY A 87 13.32 5.96 8.79
N ILE A 88 13.02 7.18 9.21
CA ILE A 88 11.64 7.67 9.32
C ILE A 88 11.21 8.19 7.95
N PRO A 89 10.19 7.61 7.31
CA PRO A 89 9.70 8.09 6.04
C PRO A 89 9.09 9.49 6.17
N LYS A 90 9.34 10.35 5.18
CA LYS A 90 8.74 11.69 5.10
C LYS A 90 7.79 11.73 3.93
N LEU A 91 6.50 11.87 4.22
CA LEU A 91 5.46 11.94 3.20
C LEU A 91 5.33 13.37 2.67
N ASP A 92 5.20 13.50 1.35
CA ASP A 92 4.91 14.74 0.63
C ASP A 92 3.39 15.01 0.66
N PHE A 93 2.94 15.64 1.73
CA PHE A 93 1.52 15.94 1.93
C PHE A 93 0.97 17.01 0.99
N ASP A 94 1.83 17.92 0.53
CA ASP A 94 1.43 18.98 -0.41
C ASP A 94 1.15 18.37 -1.79
N ARG A 95 1.94 17.40 -2.20
CA ARG A 95 1.72 16.59 -3.40
C ARG A 95 0.42 15.78 -3.31
N LEU A 96 0.19 15.09 -2.19
CA LEU A 96 -1.05 14.35 -1.94
C LEU A 96 -2.28 15.27 -2.07
N ASP A 97 -2.26 16.41 -1.40
CA ASP A 97 -3.36 17.39 -1.41
C ASP A 97 -3.62 17.92 -2.84
N THR A 98 -2.54 18.22 -3.58
CA THR A 98 -2.61 18.68 -4.96
C THR A 98 -3.26 17.62 -5.86
N ILE A 99 -2.77 16.39 -5.83
CA ILE A 99 -3.30 15.29 -6.65
C ILE A 99 -4.74 15.00 -6.26
N LYS A 100 -5.05 14.93 -4.96
CA LYS A 100 -6.43 14.64 -4.48
C LYS A 100 -7.42 15.69 -4.93
N LYS A 101 -7.08 16.97 -4.84
CA LYS A 101 -7.96 18.07 -5.26
C LYS A 101 -8.18 18.07 -6.77
N ASP A 102 -7.14 17.79 -7.53
CA ASP A 102 -7.22 17.76 -8.97
C ASP A 102 -8.05 16.56 -9.47
N LEU A 103 -7.70 15.35 -9.04
CA LEU A 103 -8.34 14.13 -9.53
C LEU A 103 -9.76 13.92 -8.96
N ASN A 104 -10.01 14.32 -7.71
CA ASN A 104 -11.26 14.10 -6.98
C ASN A 104 -11.76 12.64 -7.00
N MET A 105 -10.84 11.68 -6.96
CA MET A 105 -11.08 10.25 -6.97
C MET A 105 -10.50 9.57 -5.73
N PRO A 106 -10.81 8.27 -5.45
CA PRO A 106 -10.16 7.53 -4.38
C PRO A 106 -8.65 7.41 -4.60
N ILE A 107 -7.87 7.78 -3.57
CA ILE A 107 -6.41 7.68 -3.55
C ILE A 107 -5.98 6.51 -2.65
N VAL A 108 -5.00 5.75 -3.11
CA VAL A 108 -4.42 4.61 -2.40
C VAL A 108 -3.00 4.95 -1.94
N LEU A 109 -2.66 4.51 -0.74
CA LEU A 109 -1.31 4.61 -0.17
C LEU A 109 -0.72 3.22 -0.01
N HIS A 110 0.30 2.90 -0.80
CA HIS A 110 1.14 1.72 -0.65
C HIS A 110 2.33 2.00 0.27
N GLY A 111 3.03 0.95 0.70
CA GLY A 111 4.24 1.07 1.51
C GLY A 111 4.02 1.70 2.89
N ALA A 112 2.82 1.65 3.45
CA ALA A 112 2.48 2.34 4.70
C ALA A 112 2.94 1.60 5.97
N SER A 113 3.49 0.38 5.88
CA SER A 113 4.04 -0.36 7.03
C SER A 113 5.26 0.37 7.60
N GLY A 114 5.18 0.79 8.87
CA GLY A 114 6.28 1.52 9.54
C GLY A 114 6.22 3.04 9.40
N VAL A 115 5.23 3.58 8.73
CA VAL A 115 4.92 5.01 8.77
C VAL A 115 4.28 5.34 10.12
N ASP A 116 4.66 6.45 10.73
CA ASP A 116 4.12 6.87 12.02
C ASP A 116 2.61 7.17 11.96
N ASN A 117 1.94 6.96 13.10
CA ASN A 117 0.49 7.05 13.18
C ASN A 117 -0.07 8.43 12.85
N ASP A 118 0.65 9.51 13.15
CA ASP A 118 0.17 10.86 12.90
C ASP A 118 0.29 11.20 11.41
N SER A 119 1.34 10.76 10.74
CA SER A 119 1.48 10.85 9.29
C SER A 119 0.38 10.07 8.56
N ILE A 120 0.03 8.86 9.02
CA ILE A 120 -1.10 8.09 8.48
C ILE A 120 -2.43 8.85 8.66
N LYS A 121 -2.72 9.35 9.86
CA LYS A 121 -3.95 10.13 10.12
C LYS A 121 -4.01 11.37 9.24
N LYS A 122 -2.88 12.07 9.07
CA LYS A 122 -2.80 13.23 8.19
C LYS A 122 -3.04 12.86 6.73
N ALA A 123 -2.46 11.78 6.23
CA ALA A 123 -2.72 11.29 4.86
C ALA A 123 -4.23 10.98 4.65
N ILE A 124 -4.86 10.32 5.63
CA ILE A 124 -6.31 10.04 5.59
C ILE A 124 -7.12 11.35 5.57
N SER A 125 -6.76 12.33 6.41
CA SER A 125 -7.47 13.62 6.44
C SER A 125 -7.32 14.42 5.14
N LEU A 126 -6.26 14.17 4.36
CA LEU A 126 -6.01 14.75 3.05
C LEU A 126 -6.60 13.93 1.89
N GLY A 127 -7.32 12.84 2.19
CA GLY A 127 -8.11 12.13 1.19
C GLY A 127 -7.56 10.80 0.71
N VAL A 128 -6.62 10.20 1.43
CA VAL A 128 -6.31 8.77 1.23
C VAL A 128 -7.51 7.93 1.66
N ASN A 129 -7.97 7.06 0.79
CA ASN A 129 -9.18 6.24 0.97
C ASN A 129 -8.86 4.76 1.24
N LYS A 130 -7.73 4.25 0.73
CA LYS A 130 -7.26 2.87 0.92
C LYS A 130 -5.79 2.88 1.33
N ILE A 131 -5.42 2.00 2.25
CA ILE A 131 -4.04 1.84 2.73
C ILE A 131 -3.69 0.35 2.74
N ASN A 132 -2.58 0.00 2.09
CA ASN A 132 -2.06 -1.37 2.09
C ASN A 132 -1.05 -1.55 3.23
N ILE A 133 -1.26 -2.60 4.04
CA ILE A 133 -0.37 -3.01 5.13
C ILE A 133 0.00 -4.49 4.95
N ASP A 134 1.26 -4.78 4.75
CA ASP A 134 1.76 -6.15 4.62
C ASP A 134 2.92 -6.44 5.58
N THR A 135 4.04 -5.71 5.46
CA THR A 135 5.28 -5.96 6.21
C THR A 135 5.06 -6.01 7.72
N GLU A 136 4.25 -5.11 8.30
CA GLU A 136 3.95 -5.14 9.74
C GLU A 136 3.21 -6.40 10.16
N LEU A 137 2.32 -6.95 9.31
CA LEU A 137 1.58 -8.18 9.59
C LEU A 137 2.52 -9.39 9.54
N ARG A 138 3.39 -9.45 8.52
CA ARG A 138 4.42 -10.50 8.41
C ARG A 138 5.38 -10.45 9.61
N CYS A 139 5.82 -9.25 10.02
CA CYS A 139 6.65 -9.08 11.22
C CYS A 139 5.91 -9.52 12.48
N ALA A 140 4.67 -9.10 12.68
CA ALA A 140 3.87 -9.49 13.86
C ALA A 140 3.75 -11.01 13.99
N TYR A 141 3.62 -11.73 12.87
CA TYR A 141 3.58 -13.18 12.86
C TYR A 141 4.94 -13.81 13.18
N THR A 142 5.98 -13.41 12.44
CA THR A 142 7.31 -14.04 12.55
C THR A 142 8.03 -13.70 13.84
N ASP A 143 7.87 -12.49 14.36
CA ASP A 143 8.50 -12.08 15.61
C ASP A 143 7.90 -12.81 16.80
N LYS A 144 6.58 -13.08 16.81
CA LYS A 144 5.94 -13.90 17.83
C LYS A 144 6.44 -15.36 17.81
N ILE A 145 6.66 -15.92 16.63
CA ILE A 145 7.26 -17.25 16.51
C ILE A 145 8.70 -17.26 17.07
N ARG A 146 9.51 -16.27 16.72
CA ARG A 146 10.89 -16.13 17.23
C ARG A 146 10.91 -16.01 18.77
N GLU A 147 10.04 -15.20 19.34
CA GLU A 147 9.86 -15.05 20.79
C GLU A 147 9.60 -16.41 21.46
N ILE A 148 8.62 -17.16 20.93
CA ILE A 148 8.26 -18.48 21.48
C ILE A 148 9.42 -19.47 21.37
N PHE A 149 10.14 -19.53 20.27
CA PHE A 149 11.29 -20.42 20.12
C PHE A 149 12.50 -19.98 20.95
N ALA A 150 12.66 -18.68 21.23
CA ALA A 150 13.67 -18.20 22.16
C ALA A 150 13.40 -18.69 23.61
N GLU A 151 12.11 -18.72 24.02
CA GLU A 151 11.71 -19.25 25.34
C GLU A 151 11.68 -20.78 25.41
N LYS A 152 11.32 -21.44 24.31
CA LYS A 152 11.09 -22.89 24.22
C LYS A 152 11.74 -23.48 22.96
N PRO A 153 13.07 -23.63 22.91
CA PRO A 153 13.77 -24.06 21.71
C PRO A 153 13.34 -25.43 21.17
N ASP A 154 12.98 -26.36 22.06
CA ASP A 154 12.58 -27.74 21.72
C ASP A 154 11.08 -27.88 21.37
N LEU A 155 10.36 -26.77 21.26
CA LEU A 155 8.94 -26.80 20.94
C LEU A 155 8.69 -27.24 19.49
N PHE A 156 7.99 -28.36 19.30
CA PHE A 156 7.68 -28.93 17.97
C PHE A 156 6.18 -28.93 17.62
N ASP A 157 5.29 -28.72 18.60
CA ASP A 157 3.85 -28.70 18.36
C ASP A 157 3.44 -27.37 17.69
N LEU A 158 3.09 -27.44 16.40
CA LEU A 158 2.69 -26.29 15.57
C LEU A 158 1.59 -25.42 16.21
N ARG A 159 0.63 -26.04 16.88
CA ARG A 159 -0.50 -25.33 17.50
C ARG A 159 -0.06 -24.34 18.57
N LYS A 160 1.07 -24.63 19.23
CA LYS A 160 1.60 -23.84 20.33
C LYS A 160 2.38 -22.60 19.91
N TYR A 161 2.74 -22.47 18.61
CA TYR A 161 3.39 -21.26 18.10
C TYR A 161 2.62 -20.59 16.96
N ILE A 162 1.96 -21.35 16.07
CA ILE A 162 1.14 -20.76 15.00
C ILE A 162 -0.12 -20.07 15.59
N GLY A 163 -0.76 -20.69 16.60
CA GLY A 163 -1.92 -20.09 17.26
C GLY A 163 -1.63 -18.70 17.83
N PRO A 164 -0.67 -18.58 18.76
CA PRO A 164 -0.26 -17.27 19.30
C PRO A 164 0.22 -16.27 18.22
N ALA A 165 0.95 -16.73 17.21
CA ALA A 165 1.39 -15.87 16.11
C ALA A 165 0.20 -15.27 15.32
N ARG A 166 -0.84 -16.10 15.04
CA ARG A 166 -2.08 -15.64 14.41
C ARG A 166 -2.81 -14.61 15.27
N GLU A 167 -2.92 -14.83 16.58
CA GLU A 167 -3.56 -13.86 17.48
C GLU A 167 -2.77 -12.53 17.52
N ASN A 168 -1.45 -12.56 17.41
CA ASN A 168 -0.63 -11.34 17.29
C ASN A 168 -0.90 -10.56 16.01
N VAL A 169 -1.03 -11.25 14.87
CA VAL A 169 -1.47 -10.61 13.60
C VAL A 169 -2.88 -10.01 13.75
N LYS A 170 -3.83 -10.75 14.34
CA LYS A 170 -5.19 -10.26 14.57
C LYS A 170 -5.18 -8.97 15.42
N ALA A 171 -4.38 -8.92 16.47
CA ALA A 171 -4.22 -7.71 17.28
C ALA A 171 -3.70 -6.52 16.46
N LYS A 172 -2.70 -6.76 15.60
CA LYS A 172 -2.14 -5.75 14.70
C LYS A 172 -3.18 -5.26 13.67
N VAL A 173 -3.97 -6.15 13.08
CA VAL A 173 -5.06 -5.79 12.16
C VAL A 173 -6.10 -4.91 12.87
N ILE A 174 -6.51 -5.27 14.09
CA ILE A 174 -7.46 -4.46 14.88
C ILE A 174 -6.89 -3.07 15.17
N GLU A 175 -5.60 -2.98 15.50
CA GLU A 175 -4.90 -1.70 15.70
C GLU A 175 -4.99 -0.82 14.44
N LYS A 176 -4.70 -1.39 13.26
CA LYS A 176 -4.76 -0.65 11.98
C LYS A 176 -6.19 -0.24 11.61
N ILE A 177 -7.17 -1.11 11.78
CA ILE A 177 -8.60 -0.78 11.56
C ILE A 177 -9.01 0.44 12.41
N ARG A 178 -8.60 0.47 13.67
CA ARG A 178 -8.88 1.61 14.57
C ARG A 178 -8.12 2.86 14.16
N LEU A 179 -6.84 2.73 13.83
CA LEU A 179 -6.00 3.86 13.37
C LEU A 179 -6.59 4.52 12.13
N PHE A 180 -7.06 3.72 11.17
CA PHE A 180 -7.64 4.21 9.92
C PHE A 180 -9.08 4.71 10.06
N GLY A 181 -9.70 4.53 11.23
CA GLY A 181 -11.09 4.92 11.47
C GLY A 181 -12.10 4.08 10.70
N SER A 182 -11.73 2.84 10.33
CA SER A 182 -12.60 1.90 9.60
C SER A 182 -13.48 1.05 10.52
N ASN A 183 -13.27 1.10 11.84
CA ASN A 183 -14.05 0.34 12.81
C ASN A 183 -15.52 0.78 12.81
N GLY A 184 -16.43 -0.20 12.76
CA GLY A 184 -17.87 0.01 12.75
C GLY A 184 -18.43 0.55 11.43
N LYS A 185 -17.68 0.46 10.32
CA LYS A 185 -18.09 0.92 8.99
C LYS A 185 -18.35 -0.20 7.98
N ALA A 186 -18.30 -1.44 8.40
CA ALA A 186 -18.65 -2.62 7.59
C ALA A 186 -20.11 -3.01 7.79
#